data_f8b5d74abce52f871b4629d216be71a4
#
_entry.id   f8b5d74abce52f871b4629d216be71a4
#
_cell.length_a   1.000
_cell.length_b   1.000
_cell.length_c   1.000
_cell.angle_alpha   90.00
_cell.angle_beta   90.00
_cell.angle_gamma   90.00
#
_symmetry.space_group_name_H-M   'P 1'
#
loop_
_entity.id
_entity.type
_entity.pdbx_description
1 polymer ?
#
loop_
_entity_poly.entity_id
_entity_poly.type
_entity_poly.pdbx_seq_one_letter_code
_entity_poly.pdbx_strand_id
1 'polypeptide(L)'
;MKFGPIHIDHIGIAAHDLDDHTSFWNLLGLHQGEHDEIVEEQGVTTRFFSTSSPKLKMEPSKIELLEPTGQDTPIGKFLSKRGPGVQQVCFSVGDLKGLLNHLTENGIRLIDKEPRKGAGGKLIAFVHPASTGGVLVELSQIQDAQ
;
A
#
# COMPACT_ATOMS: atom_id res chain seq x y z
N MET A 1 -11.86 -13.43 13.41
CA MET A 1 -12.27 -12.23 12.67
C MET A 1 -12.89 -12.65 11.35
N LYS A 2 -14.01 -12.03 10.98
CA LYS A 2 -14.81 -12.41 9.80
C LYS A 2 -14.05 -12.28 8.47
N PHE A 3 -13.20 -11.25 8.36
CA PHE A 3 -12.44 -10.96 7.13
C PHE A 3 -10.93 -11.06 7.34
N GLY A 4 -10.51 -11.54 8.47
CA GLY A 4 -9.13 -11.55 8.87
C GLY A 4 -8.45 -12.90 8.87
N PRO A 5 -7.19 -12.95 9.32
CA PRO A 5 -6.55 -11.91 10.13
C PRO A 5 -6.32 -10.59 9.37
N ILE A 6 -6.33 -9.49 10.12
CA ILE A 6 -6.10 -8.16 9.55
C ILE A 6 -4.88 -7.55 10.25
N HIS A 7 -3.91 -7.08 9.46
CA HIS A 7 -2.73 -6.40 10.00
C HIS A 7 -2.25 -5.30 9.05
N ILE A 8 -1.44 -4.39 9.56
CA ILE A 8 -0.84 -3.37 8.71
C ILE A 8 0.23 -4.04 7.85
N ASP A 9 0.03 -4.00 6.53
CA ASP A 9 0.98 -4.54 5.57
C ASP A 9 2.12 -3.56 5.33
N HIS A 10 1.78 -2.32 5.01
CA HIS A 10 2.79 -1.28 4.80
C HIS A 10 2.21 0.12 4.96
N ILE A 11 3.13 1.08 5.09
CA ILE A 11 2.85 2.51 5.02
C ILE A 11 3.48 3.00 3.73
N GLY A 12 2.70 3.61 2.85
CA GLY A 12 3.14 4.13 1.57
C GLY A 12 3.56 5.59 1.69
N ILE A 13 4.76 5.89 1.24
CA ILE A 13 5.37 7.22 1.32
C ILE A 13 5.71 7.71 -0.08
N ALA A 14 5.10 8.82 -0.49
CA ALA A 14 5.37 9.42 -1.78
C ALA A 14 6.75 10.11 -1.79
N ALA A 15 7.53 9.86 -2.83
CA ALA A 15 8.86 10.42 -3.03
C ALA A 15 9.05 10.84 -4.49
N HIS A 16 9.77 11.93 -4.72
CA HIS A 16 10.13 12.34 -6.08
C HIS A 16 11.10 11.36 -6.73
N ASP A 17 11.99 10.79 -5.92
CA ASP A 17 13.02 9.87 -6.36
C ASP A 17 13.27 8.85 -5.24
N LEU A 18 13.28 7.56 -5.57
CA LEU A 18 13.45 6.49 -4.58
C LEU A 18 14.80 6.60 -3.86
N ASP A 19 15.87 6.93 -4.60
CA ASP A 19 17.23 6.98 -4.03
C ASP A 19 17.40 8.11 -3.02
N ASP A 20 16.72 9.24 -3.21
CA ASP A 20 16.82 10.41 -2.32
C ASP A 20 16.37 10.12 -0.89
N HIS A 21 15.49 9.14 -0.71
CA HIS A 21 14.88 8.85 0.59
C HIS A 21 15.22 7.46 1.12
N THR A 22 16.09 6.72 0.44
CA THR A 22 16.43 5.34 0.81
C THR A 22 17.35 5.25 2.02
N SER A 23 18.34 6.16 2.14
CA SER A 23 19.40 6.01 3.14
C SER A 23 18.88 6.03 4.59
N PHE A 24 17.87 6.84 4.90
CA PHE A 24 17.33 6.88 6.25
C PHE A 24 16.80 5.51 6.70
N TRP A 25 16.04 4.84 5.83
CA TRP A 25 15.44 3.55 6.16
C TRP A 25 16.50 2.46 6.35
N ASN A 26 17.55 2.49 5.53
CA ASN A 26 18.70 1.58 5.68
C ASN A 26 19.45 1.86 6.97
N LEU A 27 19.68 3.14 7.31
CA LEU A 27 20.38 3.52 8.55
C LEU A 27 19.57 3.15 9.79
N LEU A 28 18.24 3.21 9.70
CA LEU A 28 17.35 2.78 10.79
C LEU A 28 17.45 1.27 11.04
N GLY A 29 17.91 0.50 10.07
CA GLY A 29 18.08 -0.95 10.19
C GLY A 29 17.03 -1.77 9.46
N LEU A 30 16.18 -1.13 8.65
CA LEU A 30 15.23 -1.88 7.84
C LEU A 30 15.93 -2.59 6.67
N HIS A 31 15.32 -3.66 6.19
CA HIS A 31 15.86 -4.45 5.09
C HIS A 31 15.23 -4.02 3.76
N GLN A 32 16.04 -3.41 2.91
CA GLN A 32 15.60 -3.04 1.57
C GLN A 32 15.37 -4.29 0.73
N GLY A 33 14.23 -4.30 -0.01
CA GLY A 33 13.93 -5.37 -0.97
C GLY A 33 14.96 -5.43 -2.09
N GLU A 34 15.13 -6.61 -2.65
CA GLU A 34 16.16 -6.85 -3.69
C GLU A 34 15.87 -6.11 -4.99
N HIS A 35 14.60 -5.92 -5.33
CA HIS A 35 14.19 -5.30 -6.58
C HIS A 35 13.09 -4.29 -6.38
N ASP A 36 13.18 -3.17 -7.12
CA ASP A 36 12.07 -2.24 -7.27
C ASP A 36 11.03 -2.84 -8.22
N GLU A 37 9.78 -2.44 -8.07
CA GLU A 37 8.70 -2.91 -8.92
C GLU A 37 7.99 -1.73 -9.56
N ILE A 38 7.75 -1.81 -10.88
CA ILE A 38 6.90 -0.87 -11.60
C ILE A 38 5.48 -1.42 -11.60
N VAL A 39 4.56 -0.68 -10.98
CA VAL A 39 3.14 -1.03 -10.96
C VAL A 39 2.42 -0.10 -11.93
N GLU A 40 2.32 -0.52 -13.18
CA GLU A 40 1.82 0.33 -14.27
C GLU A 40 0.39 0.82 -14.02
N GLU A 41 -0.48 -0.05 -13.50
CA GLU A 41 -1.88 0.30 -13.22
C GLU A 41 -2.02 1.41 -12.19
N GLN A 42 -1.02 1.60 -11.32
CA GLN A 42 -1.01 2.64 -10.30
C GLN A 42 -0.09 3.81 -10.66
N GLY A 43 0.69 3.68 -11.73
CA GLY A 43 1.61 4.73 -12.17
C GLY A 43 2.75 5.00 -11.20
N VAL A 44 3.29 3.95 -10.58
CA VAL A 44 4.37 4.08 -9.59
C VAL A 44 5.47 3.07 -9.81
N THR A 45 6.68 3.44 -9.36
CA THR A 45 7.77 2.50 -9.06
C THR A 45 7.88 2.42 -7.55
N THR A 46 7.92 1.21 -7.00
CA THR A 46 7.90 0.98 -5.56
C THR A 46 9.21 0.39 -5.08
N ARG A 47 9.61 0.77 -3.88
CA ARG A 47 10.75 0.19 -3.15
C ARG A 47 10.33 -0.13 -1.73
N PHE A 48 10.47 -1.38 -1.32
CA PHE A 48 10.05 -1.83 0.00
C PHE A 48 11.22 -1.93 0.97
N PHE A 49 10.92 -1.59 2.23
CA PHE A 49 11.82 -1.76 3.37
C PHE A 49 11.08 -2.54 4.44
N SER A 50 11.59 -3.73 4.75
CA SER A 50 10.94 -4.62 5.71
C SER A 50 11.42 -4.32 7.14
N THR A 51 10.47 -4.29 8.07
CA THR A 51 10.80 -4.12 9.49
C THR A 51 11.36 -5.39 10.13
N SER A 52 11.41 -6.47 9.43
CA SER A 52 12.00 -7.76 9.81
C SER A 52 11.82 -8.17 11.28
N SER A 53 11.05 -9.19 11.51
CA SER A 53 11.06 -9.89 12.80
C SER A 53 11.18 -11.39 12.54
N PRO A 54 12.40 -11.94 12.64
CA PRO A 54 12.61 -13.36 12.32
C PRO A 54 11.89 -14.31 13.27
N LYS A 55 11.33 -13.79 14.39
CA LYS A 55 10.63 -14.60 15.38
C LYS A 55 9.11 -14.62 15.20
N LEU A 56 8.55 -13.77 14.34
CA LEU A 56 7.12 -13.72 14.11
C LEU A 56 6.74 -14.57 12.91
N LYS A 57 5.68 -15.36 13.06
CA LYS A 57 5.12 -16.18 11.98
C LYS A 57 4.34 -15.36 10.95
N MET A 58 4.17 -14.06 11.19
CA MET A 58 3.50 -13.13 10.29
C MET A 58 4.53 -12.36 9.47
N GLU A 59 4.17 -11.99 8.25
CA GLU A 59 5.00 -11.09 7.47
C GLU A 59 5.18 -9.77 8.21
N PRO A 60 6.41 -9.25 8.30
CA PRO A 60 6.63 -7.97 8.95
C PRO A 60 5.99 -6.84 8.16
N SER A 61 5.55 -5.80 8.86
CA SER A 61 5.10 -4.57 8.22
C SER A 61 6.25 -3.91 7.48
N LYS A 62 5.93 -3.16 6.42
CA LYS A 62 6.94 -2.57 5.54
C LYS A 62 6.72 -1.07 5.39
N ILE A 63 7.77 -0.38 5.02
CA ILE A 63 7.70 0.95 4.42
C ILE A 63 7.78 0.76 2.91
N GLU A 64 6.89 1.40 2.18
CA GLU A 64 6.89 1.39 0.71
C GLU A 64 7.14 2.80 0.21
N LEU A 65 8.27 3.03 -0.46
CA LEU A 65 8.50 4.28 -1.16
C LEU A 65 7.83 4.21 -2.53
N LEU A 66 7.14 5.28 -2.89
CA LEU A 66 6.32 5.38 -4.09
C LEU A 66 6.84 6.54 -4.95
N GLU A 67 7.48 6.21 -6.05
CA GLU A 67 7.95 7.19 -7.04
C GLU A 67 6.97 7.19 -8.22
N PRO A 68 6.43 8.35 -8.61
CA PRO A 68 5.48 8.40 -9.73
C PRO A 68 6.19 8.12 -11.05
N THR A 69 5.52 7.41 -11.94
CA THR A 69 6.00 7.23 -13.32
C THR A 69 5.63 8.40 -14.23
N GLY A 70 4.84 9.34 -13.74
CA GLY A 70 4.42 10.55 -14.45
C GLY A 70 3.69 11.50 -13.53
N GLN A 71 3.57 12.77 -13.96
CA GLN A 71 2.94 13.83 -13.17
C GLN A 71 1.42 13.63 -13.02
N ASP A 72 0.79 12.98 -14.00
CA ASP A 72 -0.66 12.77 -14.01
C ASP A 72 -1.11 11.52 -13.24
N THR A 73 -0.17 10.82 -12.61
CA THR A 73 -0.47 9.67 -11.77
C THR A 73 -0.99 10.13 -10.40
N PRO A 74 -1.69 9.26 -9.63
CA PRO A 74 -2.14 9.63 -8.28
C PRO A 74 -1.00 10.11 -7.38
N ILE A 75 0.16 9.46 -7.41
CA ILE A 75 1.32 9.86 -6.60
C ILE A 75 1.93 11.16 -7.13
N GLY A 76 1.99 11.34 -8.46
CA GLY A 76 2.44 12.60 -9.05
C GLY A 76 1.58 13.78 -8.62
N LYS A 77 0.27 13.60 -8.60
CA LYS A 77 -0.68 14.63 -8.12
C LYS A 77 -0.52 14.89 -6.62
N PHE A 78 -0.33 13.84 -5.83
CA PHE A 78 -0.09 13.98 -4.39
C PHE A 78 1.16 14.85 -4.14
N LEU A 79 2.28 14.53 -4.81
CA LEU A 79 3.53 15.27 -4.68
C LEU A 79 3.38 16.73 -5.08
N SER A 80 2.63 17.01 -6.16
CA SER A 80 2.37 18.38 -6.60
C SER A 80 1.61 19.21 -5.58
N LYS A 81 0.69 18.58 -4.85
CA LYS A 81 -0.16 19.28 -3.87
C LYS A 81 0.46 19.34 -2.48
N ARG A 82 1.16 18.30 -2.05
CA ARG A 82 1.59 18.14 -0.65
C ARG A 82 3.08 17.95 -0.48
N GLY A 83 3.82 17.66 -1.56
CA GLY A 83 5.23 17.27 -1.46
C GLY A 83 5.40 15.85 -0.93
N PRO A 84 6.64 15.40 -0.68
CA PRO A 84 6.91 14.06 -0.15
C PRO A 84 6.27 13.86 1.23
N GLY A 85 5.82 12.64 1.50
CA GLY A 85 5.24 12.28 2.79
C GLY A 85 4.37 11.04 2.72
N VAL A 86 3.77 10.68 3.85
CA VAL A 86 2.87 9.54 3.96
C VAL A 86 1.64 9.77 3.10
N GLN A 87 1.36 8.84 2.21
CA GLN A 87 0.25 8.93 1.28
C GLN A 87 -0.86 7.93 1.62
N GLN A 88 -0.50 6.72 2.09
CA GLN A 88 -1.49 5.67 2.34
C GLN A 88 -1.05 4.74 3.46
N VAL A 89 -2.03 4.06 4.05
CA VAL A 89 -1.82 2.92 4.94
C VAL A 89 -2.49 1.72 4.33
N CYS A 90 -1.77 0.61 4.19
CA CYS A 90 -2.30 -0.62 3.63
C CYS A 90 -2.50 -1.67 4.71
N PHE A 91 -3.69 -2.28 4.71
CA PHE A 91 -4.00 -3.43 5.57
C PHE A 91 -4.08 -4.69 4.72
N SER A 92 -3.40 -5.74 5.17
CA SER A 92 -3.58 -7.08 4.62
C SER A 92 -4.82 -7.71 5.25
N VAL A 93 -5.68 -8.29 4.43
CA VAL A 93 -6.93 -8.90 4.87
C VAL A 93 -7.07 -10.32 4.32
N GLY A 94 -7.89 -11.14 4.96
CA GLY A 94 -8.09 -12.52 4.54
C GLY A 94 -9.11 -12.69 3.43
N ASP A 95 -10.13 -11.83 3.38
CA ASP A 95 -11.22 -11.90 2.40
C ASP A 95 -11.56 -10.49 1.90
N LEU A 96 -10.87 -10.06 0.87
CA LEU A 96 -11.02 -8.70 0.33
C LEU A 96 -12.42 -8.48 -0.26
N LYS A 97 -12.87 -9.40 -1.08
CA LYS A 97 -14.18 -9.24 -1.74
C LYS A 97 -15.32 -9.17 -0.74
N GLY A 98 -15.31 -10.07 0.25
CA GLY A 98 -16.31 -10.05 1.32
C GLY A 98 -16.26 -8.77 2.12
N LEU A 99 -15.06 -8.27 2.43
CA LEU A 99 -14.89 -7.02 3.16
C LEU A 99 -15.42 -5.83 2.36
N LEU A 100 -15.13 -5.74 1.06
CA LEU A 100 -15.64 -4.65 0.21
C LEU A 100 -17.17 -4.63 0.19
N ASN A 101 -17.80 -5.78 0.08
CA ASN A 101 -19.26 -5.88 0.15
C ASN A 101 -19.80 -5.40 1.49
N HIS A 102 -19.16 -5.84 2.59
CA HIS A 102 -19.53 -5.44 3.94
C HIS A 102 -19.40 -3.92 4.14
N LEU A 103 -18.31 -3.33 3.68
CA LEU A 103 -18.10 -1.89 3.76
C LEU A 103 -19.15 -1.11 2.96
N THR A 104 -19.45 -1.58 1.74
CA THR A 104 -20.48 -0.98 0.89
C THR A 104 -21.86 -1.01 1.57
N GLU A 105 -22.23 -2.14 2.16
CA GLU A 105 -23.50 -2.31 2.87
C GLU A 105 -23.61 -1.36 4.09
N ASN A 106 -22.49 -0.95 4.64
CA ASN A 106 -22.44 -0.04 5.80
C ASN A 106 -22.18 1.42 5.41
N GLY A 107 -22.37 1.76 4.13
CA GLY A 107 -22.30 3.15 3.67
C GLY A 107 -20.90 3.70 3.51
N ILE A 108 -19.87 2.87 3.52
CA ILE A 108 -18.49 3.29 3.30
C ILE A 108 -18.26 3.53 1.80
N ARG A 109 -17.70 4.68 1.47
CA ARG A 109 -17.37 5.04 0.10
C ARG A 109 -16.07 4.37 -0.32
N LEU A 110 -16.13 3.56 -1.38
CA LEU A 110 -14.97 2.87 -1.94
C LEU A 110 -14.51 3.58 -3.21
N ILE A 111 -13.18 3.69 -3.41
CA ILE A 111 -12.62 4.09 -4.70
C ILE A 111 -12.74 2.89 -5.67
N ASP A 112 -12.37 1.70 -5.18
CA ASP A 112 -12.50 0.46 -5.96
C ASP A 112 -13.59 -0.42 -5.35
N LYS A 113 -14.64 -0.68 -6.10
CA LYS A 113 -15.73 -1.56 -5.67
C LYS A 113 -15.40 -3.04 -5.85
N GLU A 114 -14.46 -3.32 -6.74
CA GLU A 114 -13.96 -4.66 -7.04
C GLU A 114 -12.46 -4.70 -6.86
N PRO A 115 -11.88 -5.84 -6.43
CA PRO A 115 -10.44 -5.98 -6.33
C PRO A 115 -9.75 -5.81 -7.70
N ARG A 116 -8.56 -5.21 -7.67
CA ARG A 116 -7.70 -5.08 -8.84
C ARG A 116 -6.26 -5.46 -8.48
N LYS A 117 -5.41 -5.62 -9.48
CA LYS A 117 -4.02 -6.02 -9.26
C LYS A 117 -3.20 -4.88 -8.66
N GLY A 118 -2.37 -5.21 -7.68
CA GLY A 118 -1.42 -4.30 -7.06
C GLY A 118 -0.01 -4.86 -7.05
N ALA A 119 0.87 -4.21 -6.30
CA ALA A 119 2.25 -4.62 -6.16
C ALA A 119 2.36 -6.05 -5.61
N GLY A 120 3.36 -6.79 -6.05
CA GLY A 120 3.64 -8.14 -5.57
C GLY A 120 2.59 -9.18 -5.97
N GLY A 121 1.79 -8.91 -7.00
CA GLY A 121 0.76 -9.82 -7.46
C GLY A 121 -0.44 -9.94 -6.52
N LYS A 122 -0.57 -9.03 -5.56
CA LYS A 122 -1.70 -9.02 -4.62
C LYS A 122 -2.94 -8.44 -5.28
N LEU A 123 -4.10 -8.80 -4.72
CA LEU A 123 -5.35 -8.09 -5.03
C LEU A 123 -5.48 -6.90 -4.09
N ILE A 124 -5.88 -5.76 -4.61
CA ILE A 124 -6.02 -4.53 -3.84
C ILE A 124 -7.32 -3.81 -4.13
N ALA A 125 -7.73 -2.96 -3.19
CA ALA A 125 -8.79 -1.98 -3.39
C ALA A 125 -8.56 -0.80 -2.44
N PHE A 126 -8.91 0.41 -2.89
CA PHE A 126 -8.78 1.62 -2.08
C PHE A 126 -10.12 2.07 -1.52
N VAL A 127 -10.10 2.50 -0.25
CA VAL A 127 -11.24 3.12 0.43
C VAL A 127 -11.07 4.64 0.34
N HIS A 128 -12.17 5.33 -0.01
CA HIS A 128 -12.12 6.79 -0.17
C HIS A 128 -11.87 7.49 1.19
N PRO A 129 -10.96 8.48 1.24
CA PRO A 129 -10.63 9.19 2.49
C PRO A 129 -11.83 9.84 3.19
N ALA A 130 -12.87 10.19 2.46
CA ALA A 130 -14.07 10.77 3.04
C ALA A 130 -14.74 9.85 4.08
N SER A 131 -14.56 8.53 3.96
CA SER A 131 -15.14 7.55 4.88
C SER A 131 -14.18 7.08 5.97
N THR A 132 -12.93 7.57 5.97
CA THR A 132 -11.89 7.10 6.90
C THR A 132 -11.32 8.22 7.78
N GLY A 133 -11.95 9.39 7.77
CA GLY A 133 -11.42 10.54 8.51
C GLY A 133 -10.23 11.22 7.84
N GLY A 134 -10.10 11.09 6.52
CA GLY A 134 -9.05 11.78 5.75
C GLY A 134 -7.84 10.91 5.40
N VAL A 135 -7.86 9.63 5.74
CA VAL A 135 -6.74 8.70 5.46
C VAL A 135 -7.06 7.87 4.23
N LEU A 136 -6.18 7.86 3.24
CA LEU A 136 -6.29 6.92 2.13
C LEU A 136 -5.91 5.53 2.63
N VAL A 137 -6.85 4.60 2.58
CA VAL A 137 -6.65 3.23 3.04
C VAL A 137 -6.62 2.30 1.84
N GLU A 138 -5.56 1.50 1.74
CA GLU A 138 -5.46 0.39 0.81
C GLU A 138 -5.77 -0.90 1.55
N LEU A 139 -6.54 -1.77 0.92
CA LEU A 139 -6.79 -3.13 1.41
C LEU A 139 -6.16 -4.10 0.43
N SER A 140 -5.44 -5.09 0.94
CA SER A 140 -4.75 -6.06 0.09
C SER A 140 -5.00 -7.48 0.54
N GLN A 141 -5.00 -8.39 -0.41
CA GLN A 141 -5.13 -9.82 -0.16
C GLN A 141 -4.10 -10.55 -1.00
N ILE A 142 -3.36 -11.46 -0.36
CA ILE A 142 -2.41 -12.33 -1.06
C ILE A 142 -3.22 -13.28 -1.94
N GLN A 143 -2.85 -13.36 -3.23
CA GLN A 143 -3.42 -14.37 -4.11
C GLN A 143 -2.73 -15.71 -3.84
N ASP A 144 -3.53 -16.75 -3.61
CA ASP A 144 -2.98 -18.09 -3.47
C ASP A 144 -2.35 -18.50 -4.80
N ALA A 145 -1.13 -19.04 -4.72
CA ALA A 145 -0.47 -19.62 -5.88
C ALA A 145 -1.25 -20.86 -6.32
N GLN A 146 -1.73 -20.83 -7.55
CA GLN A 146 -2.36 -22.01 -8.15
C GLN A 146 -1.32 -22.83 -8.88
#